data_33c19865ca95297a21a109edebecd9ca
#
_entry.id   33c19865ca95297a21a109edebecd9ca
#
_cell.length_a   1.000
_cell.length_b   1.000
_cell.length_c   1.000
_cell.angle_alpha   90.00
_cell.angle_beta   90.00
_cell.angle_gamma   90.00
#
_symmetry.space_group_name_H-M   'P 1'
#
loop_
_entity.id
_entity.type
_entity.pdbx_description
1 polymer ?
#
loop_
_entity_poly.entity_id
_entity_poly.type
_entity_poly.pdbx_seq_one_letter_code
_entity_poly.pdbx_strand_id
1 'polypeptide(L)'
;LDRFKQINPKFLISTNGYRYNGKSFDLTNKLNGILGDLPSLEQVIIIPFIDDISKSSIKKEACNYDDFIDRNNFDSLVFEQLPFDHPLYIMYSSGTTGLPKSIVHSAGGTLIQHLKELILHVDLDREDSIFYFTTCGWMMWNWLVSSLAVGSTIVLYEGSPFYPNSSSLWKLAEELNITVFGTSAKFIAACQEAKVTPKKNHNLNKMRVILSTGSPLVEENYDYIYKNVKNDVILSSISGGTDLISCFALGNPMLPVYRGEIQCRGLGMAVESYDINGQFNLNQKGELVCKIAFPSMPIYFWNDENGDKYHQAYFSTYPNIWHHGDYILINNHGGIIIYGRSDATLNPGGVRIGTAEIYRVVDNFSEVSDSLVVSQDWGEDERIILFIKLAKDRIISDELINNIKSIIKKSCSPRHVPAKILEIDDIPYTISGKKVEIAVKKIINGEKINNKDALANPQSLDLYRNIKELQ
;
A
#
# COMPACT_ATOMS: atom_id res chain seq x y z
N LEU A 1 -2.45 -1.79 -19.72
CA LEU A 1 -2.40 -0.84 -20.84
C LEU A 1 -2.54 0.61 -20.37
N ASP A 2 -3.45 0.93 -19.46
CA ASP A 2 -3.72 2.29 -18.94
C ASP A 2 -2.49 3.00 -18.34
N ARG A 3 -1.48 2.26 -17.99
CA ARG A 3 -0.20 2.78 -17.50
C ARG A 3 0.79 2.97 -18.64
N PHE A 4 1.12 1.90 -19.33
CA PHE A 4 2.21 1.90 -20.30
C PHE A 4 1.91 2.69 -21.57
N LYS A 5 0.64 2.75 -22.01
CA LYS A 5 0.25 3.62 -23.14
C LYS A 5 0.50 5.11 -22.88
N GLN A 6 0.53 5.54 -21.61
CA GLN A 6 0.78 6.94 -21.26
C GLN A 6 2.25 7.36 -21.49
N ILE A 7 3.18 6.41 -21.35
CA ILE A 7 4.63 6.71 -21.31
C ILE A 7 5.39 6.24 -22.55
N ASN A 8 4.72 5.53 -23.48
CA ASN A 8 5.33 5.03 -24.70
C ASN A 8 6.67 4.30 -24.47
N PRO A 9 6.71 3.16 -23.74
CA PRO A 9 7.94 2.48 -23.42
C PRO A 9 8.61 1.92 -24.68
N LYS A 10 9.95 1.95 -24.73
CA LYS A 10 10.75 1.37 -25.80
C LYS A 10 11.07 -0.09 -25.56
N PHE A 11 11.30 -0.48 -24.33
CA PHE A 11 11.64 -1.84 -23.94
C PHE A 11 10.59 -2.39 -22.98
N LEU A 12 10.26 -3.66 -23.15
CA LEU A 12 9.43 -4.41 -22.21
C LEU A 12 10.19 -5.65 -21.75
N ILE A 13 10.44 -5.75 -20.45
CA ILE A 13 11.01 -6.94 -19.82
C ILE A 13 9.89 -7.65 -19.07
N SER A 14 9.69 -8.92 -19.33
CA SER A 14 8.66 -9.73 -18.68
C SER A 14 9.15 -11.16 -18.45
N THR A 15 8.43 -11.91 -17.64
CA THR A 15 8.59 -13.38 -17.51
C THR A 15 7.60 -14.08 -18.43
N ASN A 16 7.88 -15.34 -18.77
CA ASN A 16 6.94 -16.21 -19.50
C ASN A 16 5.76 -16.67 -18.63
N GLY A 17 5.89 -16.58 -17.31
CA GLY A 17 4.88 -16.97 -16.34
C GLY A 17 5.32 -16.71 -14.91
N TYR A 18 4.46 -17.07 -13.95
CA TYR A 18 4.76 -16.97 -12.51
C TYR A 18 4.08 -18.08 -11.72
N ARG A 19 4.54 -18.30 -10.47
CA ARG A 19 3.95 -19.27 -9.55
C ARG A 19 3.24 -18.53 -8.41
N TYR A 20 2.00 -18.92 -8.12
CA TYR A 20 1.26 -18.38 -7.00
C TYR A 20 0.33 -19.42 -6.40
N ASN A 21 0.33 -19.55 -5.10
CA ASN A 21 -0.51 -20.48 -4.33
C ASN A 21 -0.42 -21.93 -4.84
N GLY A 22 0.80 -22.40 -5.17
CA GLY A 22 1.08 -23.74 -5.69
C GLY A 22 0.68 -23.99 -7.14
N LYS A 23 0.25 -22.97 -7.88
CA LYS A 23 -0.14 -23.05 -9.29
C LYS A 23 0.82 -22.24 -10.15
N SER A 24 1.05 -22.74 -11.38
CA SER A 24 1.77 -22.01 -12.43
C SER A 24 0.77 -21.25 -13.32
N PHE A 25 1.14 -20.04 -13.70
CA PHE A 25 0.33 -19.18 -14.55
C PHE A 25 1.15 -18.76 -15.78
N ASP A 26 0.64 -19.07 -16.96
CA ASP A 26 1.21 -18.67 -18.24
C ASP A 26 0.83 -17.21 -18.56
N LEU A 27 1.80 -16.39 -18.89
CA LEU A 27 1.60 -14.99 -19.28
C LEU A 27 1.58 -14.77 -20.82
N THR A 28 1.84 -15.78 -21.62
CA THR A 28 2.01 -15.66 -23.08
C THR A 28 0.80 -15.01 -23.77
N ASN A 29 -0.40 -15.49 -23.46
CA ASN A 29 -1.63 -14.91 -24.05
C ASN A 29 -1.86 -13.47 -23.62
N LYS A 30 -1.58 -13.16 -22.34
CA LYS A 30 -1.71 -11.80 -21.80
C LYS A 30 -0.70 -10.85 -22.45
N LEU A 31 0.54 -11.28 -22.60
CA LEU A 31 1.59 -10.53 -23.30
C LEU A 31 1.19 -10.27 -24.75
N ASN A 32 0.80 -11.28 -25.51
CA ASN A 32 0.35 -11.13 -26.89
C ASN A 32 -0.84 -10.14 -27.02
N GLY A 33 -1.74 -10.12 -26.03
CA GLY A 33 -2.86 -9.20 -25.99
C GLY A 33 -2.46 -7.73 -25.81
N ILE A 34 -1.35 -7.47 -25.10
CA ILE A 34 -0.90 -6.09 -24.83
C ILE A 34 0.12 -5.56 -25.85
N LEU A 35 0.93 -6.44 -26.47
CA LEU A 35 2.03 -6.04 -27.35
C LEU A 35 1.54 -5.29 -28.61
N GLY A 36 0.38 -5.68 -29.15
CA GLY A 36 -0.25 -4.99 -30.27
C GLY A 36 -0.69 -3.56 -29.95
N ASP A 37 -0.96 -3.30 -28.70
CA ASP A 37 -1.42 -2.01 -28.18
C ASP A 37 -0.28 -1.07 -27.72
N LEU A 38 0.98 -1.50 -27.84
CA LEU A 38 2.17 -0.74 -27.48
C LEU A 38 3.11 -0.58 -28.70
N PRO A 39 2.75 0.31 -29.65
CA PRO A 39 3.51 0.48 -30.91
C PRO A 39 4.90 1.06 -30.69
N SER A 40 5.15 1.72 -29.57
CA SER A 40 6.45 2.31 -29.22
C SER A 40 7.53 1.28 -28.84
N LEU A 41 7.16 0.02 -28.60
CA LEU A 41 8.12 -1.01 -28.21
C LEU A 41 9.07 -1.36 -29.36
N GLU A 42 10.35 -1.14 -29.12
CA GLU A 42 11.44 -1.52 -30.00
C GLU A 42 11.91 -2.95 -29.72
N GLN A 43 11.88 -3.39 -28.45
CA GLN A 43 12.34 -4.72 -28.03
C GLN A 43 11.49 -5.27 -26.89
N VAL A 44 11.24 -6.58 -26.95
CA VAL A 44 10.60 -7.36 -25.87
C VAL A 44 11.59 -8.44 -25.39
N ILE A 45 11.87 -8.45 -24.09
CA ILE A 45 12.83 -9.37 -23.47
C ILE A 45 12.07 -10.29 -22.53
N ILE A 46 12.16 -11.60 -22.72
CA ILE A 46 11.46 -12.61 -21.92
C ILE A 46 12.44 -13.35 -21.03
N ILE A 47 12.20 -13.29 -19.73
CA ILE A 47 12.93 -14.11 -18.74
C ILE A 47 12.20 -15.45 -18.62
N PRO A 48 12.84 -16.59 -18.95
CA PRO A 48 12.25 -17.91 -18.82
C PRO A 48 12.21 -18.32 -17.34
N PHE A 49 11.06 -18.10 -16.70
CA PHE A 49 10.87 -18.38 -15.28
C PHE A 49 10.14 -19.72 -15.02
N ILE A 50 9.31 -20.16 -15.97
CA ILE A 50 8.58 -21.43 -15.92
C ILE A 50 9.00 -22.31 -17.09
N ASP A 51 9.53 -23.50 -16.79
CA ASP A 51 10.12 -24.40 -17.78
C ASP A 51 9.10 -25.03 -18.75
N ASP A 52 7.87 -25.22 -18.30
CA ASP A 52 6.80 -25.92 -19.04
C ASP A 52 6.12 -25.09 -20.12
N ILE A 53 6.50 -23.81 -20.28
CA ILE A 53 5.87 -22.90 -21.24
C ILE A 53 6.71 -22.77 -22.49
N SER A 54 6.14 -23.20 -23.63
CA SER A 54 6.78 -23.12 -24.95
C SER A 54 7.11 -21.68 -25.35
N LYS A 55 8.37 -21.40 -25.67
CA LYS A 55 8.92 -20.11 -26.08
C LYS A 55 8.33 -19.56 -27.41
N SER A 56 7.63 -20.39 -28.19
CA SER A 56 7.27 -20.11 -29.58
C SER A 56 5.99 -19.30 -29.80
N SER A 57 5.32 -18.85 -28.75
CA SER A 57 3.97 -18.28 -28.84
C SER A 57 3.88 -16.78 -28.67
N ILE A 58 5.00 -16.05 -28.53
CA ILE A 58 4.98 -14.57 -28.49
C ILE A 58 5.09 -14.01 -29.90
N LYS A 59 4.06 -13.26 -30.32
CA LYS A 59 3.84 -12.83 -31.71
C LYS A 59 4.70 -11.66 -32.19
N LYS A 60 5.30 -10.89 -31.31
CA LYS A 60 6.19 -9.78 -31.63
C LYS A 60 7.64 -10.25 -31.53
N GLU A 61 8.58 -9.60 -32.22
CA GLU A 61 10.01 -9.88 -32.08
C GLU A 61 10.41 -9.82 -30.60
N ALA A 62 10.52 -10.97 -29.99
CA ALA A 62 10.94 -11.12 -28.60
C ALA A 62 12.21 -11.96 -28.56
N CYS A 63 13.17 -11.53 -27.75
CA CYS A 63 14.35 -12.35 -27.43
C CYS A 63 14.24 -12.91 -26.01
N ASN A 64 14.93 -14.03 -25.77
CA ASN A 64 15.13 -14.50 -24.40
C ASN A 64 16.16 -13.61 -23.71
N TYR A 65 16.05 -13.50 -22.40
CA TYR A 65 17.01 -12.78 -21.57
C TYR A 65 18.45 -13.29 -21.75
N ASP A 66 18.64 -14.62 -21.85
CA ASP A 66 19.96 -15.22 -22.06
C ASP A 66 20.57 -14.92 -23.43
N ASP A 67 19.74 -14.70 -24.46
CA ASP A 67 20.18 -14.29 -25.79
C ASP A 67 20.46 -12.79 -25.85
N PHE A 68 19.83 -12.01 -24.98
CA PHE A 68 19.99 -10.56 -24.87
C PHE A 68 21.29 -10.17 -24.16
N ILE A 69 21.75 -10.97 -23.19
CA ILE A 69 22.97 -10.72 -22.43
C ILE A 69 24.19 -11.19 -23.20
N ASP A 70 25.14 -10.31 -23.43
CA ASP A 70 26.49 -10.70 -23.86
C ASP A 70 27.32 -11.16 -22.66
N ARG A 71 27.44 -12.47 -22.49
CA ARG A 71 28.22 -13.09 -21.40
C ARG A 71 29.73 -13.14 -21.70
N ASN A 72 30.16 -12.78 -22.88
CA ASN A 72 31.55 -12.88 -23.34
C ASN A 72 32.30 -11.56 -23.33
N ASN A 73 31.57 -10.46 -23.21
CA ASN A 73 32.15 -9.11 -23.22
C ASN A 73 32.07 -8.55 -21.78
N PHE A 74 33.20 -8.56 -21.09
CA PHE A 74 33.34 -8.05 -19.73
C PHE A 74 34.11 -6.74 -19.75
N ASP A 75 33.55 -5.72 -20.40
CA ASP A 75 34.08 -4.36 -20.28
C ASP A 75 33.91 -3.84 -18.85
N SER A 76 34.77 -2.92 -18.46
CA SER A 76 34.64 -2.25 -17.17
C SER A 76 33.29 -1.54 -17.10
N LEU A 77 32.61 -1.69 -15.97
CA LEU A 77 31.34 -1.00 -15.72
C LEU A 77 31.59 0.52 -15.71
N VAL A 78 30.96 1.23 -16.64
CA VAL A 78 30.99 2.69 -16.71
C VAL A 78 29.64 3.23 -16.27
N PHE A 79 29.66 4.09 -15.25
CA PHE A 79 28.47 4.76 -14.75
C PHE A 79 28.26 6.09 -15.46
N GLU A 80 27.10 6.27 -16.08
CA GLU A 80 26.69 7.54 -16.64
C GLU A 80 26.54 8.60 -15.55
N GLN A 81 27.17 9.78 -15.76
CA GLN A 81 27.08 10.89 -14.83
C GLN A 81 25.86 11.73 -15.15
N LEU A 82 24.85 11.65 -14.31
CA LEU A 82 23.55 12.26 -14.52
C LEU A 82 23.29 13.39 -13.51
N PRO A 83 22.49 14.40 -13.86
CA PRO A 83 22.02 15.42 -12.91
C PRO A 83 21.23 14.78 -11.74
N PHE A 84 21.20 15.47 -10.61
CA PHE A 84 20.47 15.02 -9.41
C PHE A 84 18.99 14.75 -9.69
N ASP A 85 18.37 15.57 -10.49
CA ASP A 85 16.97 15.55 -10.88
C ASP A 85 16.69 14.70 -12.13
N HIS A 86 17.67 13.92 -12.61
CA HIS A 86 17.45 13.02 -13.73
C HIS A 86 16.34 12.00 -13.40
N PRO A 87 15.34 11.78 -14.30
CA PRO A 87 14.29 10.81 -14.10
C PRO A 87 14.83 9.38 -13.89
N LEU A 88 14.39 8.73 -12.82
CA LEU A 88 14.74 7.35 -12.51
C LEU A 88 13.52 6.42 -12.65
N TYR A 89 12.41 6.81 -12.05
CA TYR A 89 11.20 6.01 -12.02
C TYR A 89 9.99 6.80 -12.52
N ILE A 90 9.10 6.13 -13.25
CA ILE A 90 7.74 6.59 -13.50
C ILE A 90 6.82 5.66 -12.71
N MET A 91 6.26 6.18 -11.64
CA MET A 91 5.37 5.43 -10.75
C MET A 91 3.91 5.77 -11.04
N TYR A 92 3.02 4.84 -10.71
CA TYR A 92 1.59 5.01 -10.97
C TYR A 92 0.80 4.96 -9.66
N SER A 93 0.10 6.05 -9.36
CA SER A 93 -0.89 6.02 -8.29
C SER A 93 -2.24 5.59 -8.85
N SER A 94 -2.95 4.76 -8.08
CA SER A 94 -4.33 4.39 -8.42
C SER A 94 -5.24 5.60 -8.22
N GLY A 95 -5.48 6.35 -9.30
CA GLY A 95 -6.53 7.37 -9.30
C GLY A 95 -7.91 6.71 -9.21
N THR A 96 -8.73 7.12 -8.27
CA THR A 96 -10.13 6.64 -8.15
C THR A 96 -11.06 7.26 -9.19
N THR A 97 -10.60 8.27 -9.93
CA THR A 97 -11.46 9.10 -10.80
C THR A 97 -11.01 9.24 -12.25
N GLY A 98 -9.96 8.52 -12.68
CA GLY A 98 -9.43 8.64 -14.05
C GLY A 98 -8.27 7.70 -14.31
N LEU A 99 -7.49 7.95 -15.37
CA LEU A 99 -6.24 7.23 -15.62
C LEU A 99 -5.28 7.42 -14.43
N PRO A 100 -4.47 6.40 -14.09
CA PRO A 100 -3.44 6.53 -13.07
C PRO A 100 -2.53 7.72 -13.35
N LYS A 101 -2.17 8.49 -12.31
CA LYS A 101 -1.15 9.53 -12.43
C LYS A 101 0.19 8.86 -12.75
N SER A 102 0.89 9.33 -13.77
CA SER A 102 2.24 8.87 -14.13
C SER A 102 3.25 9.82 -13.48
N ILE A 103 3.75 9.45 -12.31
CA ILE A 103 4.54 10.29 -11.42
C ILE A 103 6.03 10.04 -11.67
N VAL A 104 6.78 11.07 -12.03
CA VAL A 104 8.21 10.97 -12.34
C VAL A 104 9.05 11.34 -11.13
N HIS A 105 9.89 10.40 -10.70
CA HIS A 105 10.81 10.58 -9.57
C HIS A 105 12.26 10.65 -10.01
N SER A 106 13.06 11.51 -9.36
CA SER A 106 14.48 11.72 -9.65
C SER A 106 15.38 10.63 -9.08
N ALA A 107 16.55 10.46 -9.69
CA ALA A 107 17.57 9.53 -9.24
C ALA A 107 18.17 9.96 -7.89
N GLY A 108 18.67 11.18 -7.79
CA GLY A 108 19.30 11.68 -6.57
C GLY A 108 18.33 11.83 -5.40
N GLY A 109 17.16 12.41 -5.67
CA GLY A 109 16.14 12.62 -4.63
C GLY A 109 15.60 11.31 -4.05
N THR A 110 15.31 10.32 -4.90
CA THR A 110 14.87 8.99 -4.47
C THR A 110 15.94 8.31 -3.63
N LEU A 111 17.18 8.29 -4.10
CA LEU A 111 18.25 7.59 -3.39
C LEU A 111 18.53 8.20 -2.02
N ILE A 112 18.65 9.52 -1.91
CA ILE A 112 18.89 10.20 -0.62
C ILE A 112 17.73 9.94 0.34
N GLN A 113 16.50 10.03 -0.14
CA GLN A 113 15.32 9.79 0.69
C GLN A 113 15.30 8.36 1.22
N HIS A 114 15.54 7.36 0.36
CA HIS A 114 15.55 5.96 0.77
C HIS A 114 16.72 5.64 1.71
N LEU A 115 17.92 6.12 1.43
CA LEU A 115 19.07 5.91 2.31
C LEU A 115 18.87 6.52 3.70
N LYS A 116 18.29 7.71 3.79
CA LYS A 116 17.93 8.34 5.05
C LYS A 116 16.97 7.43 5.87
N GLU A 117 16.00 6.81 5.22
CA GLU A 117 15.07 5.91 5.87
C GLU A 117 15.70 4.57 6.25
N LEU A 118 16.43 3.96 5.33
CA LEU A 118 17.08 2.67 5.54
C LEU A 118 18.13 2.74 6.64
N ILE A 119 19.02 3.73 6.58
CA ILE A 119 20.14 3.85 7.52
C ILE A 119 19.68 4.42 8.88
N LEU A 120 18.90 5.52 8.88
CA LEU A 120 18.63 6.25 10.12
C LEU A 120 17.33 5.83 10.83
N HIS A 121 16.36 5.27 10.09
CA HIS A 121 15.10 4.85 10.67
C HIS A 121 14.96 3.34 10.85
N VAL A 122 15.54 2.56 9.94
CA VAL A 122 15.56 1.10 10.04
C VAL A 122 16.83 0.60 10.74
N ASP A 123 17.87 1.46 10.81
CA ASP A 123 19.18 1.10 11.32
C ASP A 123 19.81 -0.06 10.53
N LEU A 124 19.66 0.04 9.19
CA LEU A 124 20.12 -0.98 8.26
C LEU A 124 21.61 -0.78 7.96
N ASP A 125 22.38 -1.87 8.00
CA ASP A 125 23.79 -1.87 7.68
C ASP A 125 24.16 -3.01 6.68
N ARG A 126 25.45 -3.16 6.41
CA ARG A 126 25.99 -4.13 5.46
C ARG A 126 25.79 -5.60 5.91
N GLU A 127 25.75 -5.84 7.19
CA GLU A 127 25.60 -7.18 7.77
C GLU A 127 24.15 -7.65 7.80
N ASP A 128 23.20 -6.74 7.51
CA ASP A 128 21.79 -7.04 7.53
C ASP A 128 21.30 -7.82 6.31
N SER A 129 20.27 -8.63 6.57
CA SER A 129 19.46 -9.30 5.55
C SER A 129 18.03 -8.75 5.63
N ILE A 130 17.64 -8.00 4.59
CA ILE A 130 16.32 -7.37 4.52
C ILE A 130 15.39 -8.12 3.56
N PHE A 131 14.22 -8.38 4.03
CA PHE A 131 13.09 -8.92 3.26
C PHE A 131 11.93 -7.92 3.27
N TYR A 132 11.28 -7.74 2.13
CA TYR A 132 9.98 -7.09 2.06
C TYR A 132 9.06 -7.89 1.15
N PHE A 133 7.90 -8.31 1.68
CA PHE A 133 6.89 -8.97 0.85
C PHE A 133 6.27 -7.93 -0.08
N THR A 134 6.73 -7.89 -1.31
CA THR A 134 6.34 -6.91 -2.32
C THR A 134 6.38 -7.50 -3.73
N THR A 135 5.93 -6.74 -4.70
CA THR A 135 6.04 -7.04 -6.13
C THR A 135 6.62 -5.84 -6.86
N CYS A 136 7.14 -6.04 -8.07
CA CYS A 136 7.64 -4.94 -8.92
C CYS A 136 6.57 -3.86 -9.23
N GLY A 137 5.30 -4.18 -9.03
CA GLY A 137 4.18 -3.25 -9.22
C GLY A 137 3.82 -2.42 -7.99
N TRP A 138 4.51 -2.60 -6.87
CA TRP A 138 4.29 -1.84 -5.64
C TRP A 138 5.54 -1.03 -5.27
N MET A 139 5.36 0.21 -4.83
CA MET A 139 6.45 1.15 -4.50
C MET A 139 7.49 0.58 -3.53
N MET A 140 7.10 -0.33 -2.63
CA MET A 140 8.03 -0.97 -1.69
C MET A 140 9.12 -1.80 -2.38
N TRP A 141 8.95 -2.20 -3.64
CA TRP A 141 10.02 -2.80 -4.45
C TRP A 141 11.16 -1.80 -4.67
N ASN A 142 10.84 -0.56 -5.06
CA ASN A 142 11.82 0.49 -5.32
C ASN A 142 12.61 0.81 -4.04
N TRP A 143 11.91 0.85 -2.90
CA TRP A 143 12.50 1.07 -1.59
C TRP A 143 13.42 -0.10 -1.17
N LEU A 144 12.98 -1.35 -1.36
CA LEU A 144 13.77 -2.55 -1.07
C LEU A 144 15.06 -2.61 -1.89
N VAL A 145 14.98 -2.33 -3.20
CA VAL A 145 16.15 -2.35 -4.09
C VAL A 145 17.20 -1.31 -3.67
N SER A 146 16.79 -0.17 -3.13
CA SER A 146 17.70 0.86 -2.63
C SER A 146 18.55 0.39 -1.44
N SER A 147 18.17 -0.69 -0.75
CA SER A 147 18.97 -1.31 0.31
C SER A 147 20.32 -1.84 -0.17
N LEU A 148 20.44 -2.13 -1.48
CA LEU A 148 21.72 -2.50 -2.09
C LEU A 148 22.76 -1.36 -2.00
N ALA A 149 22.31 -0.10 -1.95
CA ALA A 149 23.24 1.03 -1.78
C ALA A 149 23.79 1.13 -0.34
N VAL A 150 23.12 0.53 0.63
CA VAL A 150 23.63 0.34 2.01
C VAL A 150 24.66 -0.80 2.03
N GLY A 151 24.58 -1.72 1.06
CA GLY A 151 25.40 -2.92 0.97
C GLY A 151 24.79 -4.13 1.67
N SER A 152 23.55 -4.03 2.15
CA SER A 152 22.83 -5.13 2.79
C SER A 152 22.37 -6.19 1.79
N THR A 153 22.10 -7.39 2.28
CA THR A 153 21.53 -8.48 1.48
C THR A 153 20.03 -8.31 1.35
N ILE A 154 19.51 -8.27 0.12
CA ILE A 154 18.06 -8.33 -0.12
C ILE A 154 17.59 -9.77 -0.34
N VAL A 155 16.50 -10.14 0.32
CA VAL A 155 15.84 -11.44 0.14
C VAL A 155 14.62 -11.25 -0.74
N LEU A 156 14.59 -11.97 -1.86
CA LEU A 156 13.47 -11.96 -2.81
C LEU A 156 12.63 -13.23 -2.62
N TYR A 157 11.33 -13.07 -2.72
CA TYR A 157 10.38 -14.19 -2.58
C TYR A 157 9.36 -14.16 -3.71
N GLU A 158 9.20 -15.29 -4.35
CA GLU A 158 8.18 -15.52 -5.36
C GLU A 158 7.10 -16.47 -4.82
N GLY A 159 5.85 -16.05 -4.83
CA GLY A 159 4.71 -16.86 -4.44
C GLY A 159 3.76 -16.21 -3.44
N SER A 160 2.83 -17.01 -2.94
CA SER A 160 1.86 -16.59 -1.93
C SER A 160 2.48 -16.61 -0.53
N PRO A 161 2.22 -15.57 0.30
CA PRO A 161 2.75 -15.53 1.68
C PRO A 161 2.16 -16.60 2.59
N PHE A 162 1.06 -17.24 2.17
CA PHE A 162 0.35 -18.26 2.93
C PHE A 162 0.45 -19.67 2.31
N TYR A 163 1.28 -19.87 1.29
CA TYR A 163 1.48 -21.18 0.67
C TYR A 163 2.86 -21.73 1.02
N PRO A 164 2.98 -23.01 1.41
CA PRO A 164 1.90 -23.99 1.60
C PRO A 164 1.05 -23.80 2.86
N ASN A 165 1.44 -22.91 3.77
CA ASN A 165 0.70 -22.60 4.99
C ASN A 165 1.01 -21.19 5.51
N SER A 166 0.30 -20.73 6.53
CA SER A 166 0.41 -19.39 7.09
C SER A 166 1.72 -19.11 7.85
N SER A 167 2.59 -20.12 8.01
CA SER A 167 3.91 -19.98 8.65
C SER A 167 5.04 -19.84 7.63
N SER A 168 4.76 -19.89 6.34
CA SER A 168 5.77 -19.98 5.25
C SER A 168 6.79 -18.84 5.28
N LEU A 169 6.37 -17.59 5.46
CA LEU A 169 7.30 -16.46 5.54
C LEU A 169 8.10 -16.42 6.86
N TRP A 170 7.54 -16.94 7.96
CA TRP A 170 8.26 -17.05 9.22
C TRP A 170 9.35 -18.10 9.14
N LYS A 171 9.09 -19.22 8.45
CA LYS A 171 10.08 -20.24 8.12
C LYS A 171 11.20 -19.67 7.24
N LEU A 172 10.86 -18.91 6.21
CA LEU A 172 11.84 -18.20 5.38
C LEU A 172 12.72 -17.27 6.22
N ALA A 173 12.11 -16.53 7.14
CA ALA A 173 12.84 -15.61 8.02
C ALA A 173 13.85 -16.32 8.92
N GLU A 174 13.49 -17.50 9.44
CA GLU A 174 14.39 -18.38 10.21
C GLU A 174 15.53 -18.92 9.35
N GLU A 175 15.20 -19.55 8.20
CA GLU A 175 16.17 -20.23 7.34
C GLU A 175 17.23 -19.29 6.75
N LEU A 176 16.84 -18.06 6.41
CA LEU A 176 17.71 -17.04 5.82
C LEU A 176 18.24 -16.02 6.84
N ASN A 177 17.96 -16.21 8.13
CA ASN A 177 18.39 -15.30 9.19
C ASN A 177 18.03 -13.84 8.90
N ILE A 178 16.80 -13.59 8.47
CA ILE A 178 16.33 -12.24 8.11
C ILE A 178 16.37 -11.35 9.35
N THR A 179 17.06 -10.21 9.26
CA THR A 179 17.19 -9.24 10.35
C THR A 179 16.12 -8.16 10.27
N VAL A 180 15.69 -7.78 9.07
CA VAL A 180 14.62 -6.81 8.82
C VAL A 180 13.52 -7.44 7.99
N PHE A 181 12.33 -7.57 8.56
CA PHE A 181 11.19 -8.25 7.96
C PHE A 181 10.07 -7.25 7.60
N GLY A 182 9.90 -6.97 6.32
CA GLY A 182 8.88 -6.05 5.80
C GLY A 182 7.63 -6.78 5.28
N THR A 183 6.46 -6.28 5.65
CA THR A 183 5.18 -6.84 5.25
C THR A 183 4.06 -5.78 5.26
N SER A 184 2.80 -6.21 5.12
CA SER A 184 1.62 -5.37 5.24
C SER A 184 0.88 -5.61 6.55
N ALA A 185 0.12 -4.62 7.02
CA ALA A 185 -0.79 -4.79 8.17
C ALA A 185 -1.77 -5.95 7.94
N LYS A 186 -2.25 -6.13 6.70
CA LYS A 186 -3.13 -7.24 6.32
C LYS A 186 -2.49 -8.62 6.53
N PHE A 187 -1.20 -8.78 6.24
CA PHE A 187 -0.50 -10.04 6.51
C PHE A 187 -0.43 -10.34 8.01
N ILE A 188 -0.13 -9.33 8.82
CA ILE A 188 -0.07 -9.47 10.28
C ILE A 188 -1.44 -9.86 10.83
N ALA A 189 -2.50 -9.19 10.41
CA ALA A 189 -3.87 -9.49 10.80
C ALA A 189 -4.28 -10.93 10.41
N ALA A 190 -3.96 -11.36 9.19
CA ALA A 190 -4.25 -12.72 8.74
C ALA A 190 -3.47 -13.80 9.51
N CYS A 191 -2.21 -13.53 9.91
CA CYS A 191 -1.46 -14.41 10.79
C CYS A 191 -2.10 -14.51 12.19
N GLN A 192 -2.60 -13.39 12.72
CA GLN A 192 -3.31 -13.34 14.00
C GLN A 192 -4.60 -14.16 13.95
N GLU A 193 -5.41 -13.97 12.91
CA GLU A 193 -6.66 -14.71 12.67
C GLU A 193 -6.39 -16.22 12.54
N ALA A 194 -5.36 -16.61 11.79
CA ALA A 194 -4.92 -17.98 11.65
C ALA A 194 -4.23 -18.55 12.91
N LYS A 195 -4.13 -17.76 14.00
CA LYS A 195 -3.50 -18.13 15.28
C LYS A 195 -2.08 -18.66 15.13
N VAL A 196 -1.34 -18.12 14.18
CA VAL A 196 0.08 -18.47 13.98
C VAL A 196 0.88 -17.95 15.15
N THR A 197 1.78 -18.78 15.69
CA THR A 197 2.63 -18.44 16.84
C THR A 197 4.11 -18.62 16.49
N PRO A 198 4.70 -17.73 15.67
CA PRO A 198 6.09 -17.86 15.20
C PRO A 198 7.10 -18.01 16.36
N LYS A 199 6.93 -17.27 17.45
CA LYS A 199 7.78 -17.35 18.66
C LYS A 199 7.94 -18.75 19.22
N LYS A 200 6.94 -19.64 19.02
CA LYS A 200 7.01 -21.02 19.52
C LYS A 200 7.63 -21.98 18.50
N ASN A 201 7.51 -21.67 17.22
CA ASN A 201 7.76 -22.63 16.15
C ASN A 201 9.01 -22.29 15.32
N HIS A 202 9.55 -21.09 15.47
CA HIS A 202 10.67 -20.58 14.66
C HIS A 202 11.70 -19.86 15.53
N ASN A 203 12.96 -19.98 15.14
CA ASN A 203 14.06 -19.22 15.73
C ASN A 203 14.22 -17.87 15.00
N LEU A 204 13.61 -16.82 15.54
CA LEU A 204 13.67 -15.46 14.99
C LEU A 204 14.69 -14.56 15.72
N ASN A 205 15.71 -15.14 16.36
CA ASN A 205 16.66 -14.39 17.19
C ASN A 205 17.41 -13.29 16.42
N LYS A 206 17.65 -13.48 15.13
CA LYS A 206 18.32 -12.49 14.27
C LYS A 206 17.40 -11.32 13.86
N MET A 207 16.10 -11.50 13.89
CA MET A 207 15.14 -10.47 13.51
C MET A 207 15.12 -9.34 14.54
N ARG A 208 15.41 -8.13 14.14
CA ARG A 208 15.45 -6.94 15.01
C ARG A 208 14.39 -5.90 14.66
N VAL A 209 13.90 -5.90 13.40
CA VAL A 209 12.88 -4.96 12.94
C VAL A 209 11.79 -5.69 12.15
N ILE A 210 10.54 -5.34 12.43
CA ILE A 210 9.38 -5.67 11.59
C ILE A 210 8.80 -4.38 11.04
N LEU A 211 8.70 -4.28 9.72
CA LEU A 211 8.14 -3.14 9.01
C LEU A 211 6.71 -3.46 8.53
N SER A 212 5.78 -2.54 8.71
CA SER A 212 4.39 -2.71 8.28
C SER A 212 3.86 -1.48 7.57
N THR A 213 3.31 -1.64 6.36
CA THR A 213 2.66 -0.55 5.60
C THR A 213 1.49 -1.06 4.74
N GLY A 214 0.88 -0.17 3.98
CA GLY A 214 -0.23 -0.46 3.05
C GLY A 214 -1.60 -0.13 3.64
N SER A 215 -1.77 -0.25 4.95
CA SER A 215 -2.92 0.21 5.72
C SER A 215 -2.49 0.52 7.16
N PRO A 216 -3.29 1.26 7.94
CA PRO A 216 -3.01 1.47 9.35
C PRO A 216 -2.89 0.14 10.11
N LEU A 217 -1.87 0.02 10.96
CA LEU A 217 -1.69 -1.12 11.83
C LEU A 217 -2.54 -0.90 13.09
N VAL A 218 -3.51 -1.77 13.32
CA VAL A 218 -4.41 -1.67 14.46
C VAL A 218 -3.72 -2.12 15.74
N GLU A 219 -4.22 -1.66 16.88
CA GLU A 219 -3.62 -1.88 18.20
C GLU A 219 -3.43 -3.35 18.55
N GLU A 220 -4.40 -4.20 18.20
CA GLU A 220 -4.37 -5.65 18.45
C GLU A 220 -3.25 -6.35 17.69
N ASN A 221 -2.83 -5.82 16.54
CA ASN A 221 -1.71 -6.35 15.79
C ASN A 221 -0.36 -6.05 16.48
N TYR A 222 -0.23 -4.93 17.22
CA TYR A 222 0.93 -4.69 18.09
C TYR A 222 0.99 -5.74 19.18
N ASP A 223 -0.13 -5.99 19.89
CA ASP A 223 -0.22 -7.01 20.91
C ASP A 223 0.14 -8.40 20.39
N TYR A 224 -0.37 -8.74 19.18
CA TYR A 224 -0.05 -10.01 18.53
C TYR A 224 1.44 -10.15 18.25
N ILE A 225 2.10 -9.14 17.68
CA ILE A 225 3.53 -9.20 17.35
C ILE A 225 4.36 -9.44 18.62
N TYR A 226 4.17 -8.64 19.66
CA TYR A 226 4.97 -8.76 20.89
C TYR A 226 4.69 -10.03 21.68
N LYS A 227 3.48 -10.54 21.66
CA LYS A 227 3.09 -11.75 22.35
C LYS A 227 3.45 -13.03 21.58
N ASN A 228 3.19 -13.08 20.29
CA ASN A 228 3.17 -14.28 19.48
C ASN A 228 4.30 -14.41 18.47
N VAL A 229 4.94 -13.30 18.07
CA VAL A 229 6.04 -13.29 17.10
C VAL A 229 7.39 -13.09 17.79
N LYS A 230 7.63 -11.91 18.35
CA LYS A 230 8.89 -11.59 19.05
C LYS A 230 8.71 -10.39 19.97
N ASN A 231 9.20 -10.50 21.22
CA ASN A 231 9.00 -9.48 22.25
C ASN A 231 10.06 -8.38 22.28
N ASP A 232 11.21 -8.61 21.66
CA ASP A 232 12.37 -7.71 21.62
C ASP A 232 12.66 -7.22 20.20
N VAL A 233 11.62 -6.90 19.44
CA VAL A 233 11.68 -6.41 18.06
C VAL A 233 11.17 -4.97 17.98
N ILE A 234 11.74 -4.16 17.11
CA ILE A 234 11.17 -2.85 16.75
C ILE A 234 10.04 -3.08 15.75
N LEU A 235 8.81 -2.77 16.12
CA LEU A 235 7.66 -2.80 15.21
C LEU A 235 7.46 -1.40 14.63
N SER A 236 7.87 -1.21 13.38
CA SER A 236 7.78 0.04 12.64
C SER A 236 6.56 0.04 11.72
N SER A 237 5.50 0.72 12.12
CA SER A 237 4.42 1.08 11.20
C SER A 237 4.85 2.26 10.32
N ILE A 238 4.49 2.23 9.03
CA ILE A 238 4.97 3.19 8.02
C ILE A 238 3.77 3.76 7.28
N SER A 239 3.73 5.09 7.16
CA SER A 239 2.77 5.81 6.32
C SER A 239 3.45 6.66 5.28
N GLY A 240 3.08 6.43 4.02
CA GLY A 240 3.62 7.12 2.87
C GLY A 240 2.89 6.70 1.60
N GLY A 241 3.51 6.89 0.46
CA GLY A 241 2.85 6.55 -0.79
C GLY A 241 3.71 6.61 -2.03
N THR A 242 3.12 6.15 -3.11
CA THR A 242 3.69 6.21 -4.46
C THR A 242 3.99 7.65 -4.87
N ASP A 243 3.19 8.59 -4.40
CA ASP A 243 3.29 10.02 -4.71
C ASP A 243 4.63 10.63 -4.28
N LEU A 244 5.26 10.11 -3.23
CA LEU A 244 6.59 10.53 -2.78
C LEU A 244 7.64 9.42 -2.90
N ILE A 245 7.27 8.26 -3.42
CA ILE A 245 8.12 7.04 -3.49
C ILE A 245 8.79 6.68 -2.14
N SER A 246 8.16 7.05 -1.04
CA SER A 246 8.72 7.08 0.29
C SER A 246 7.61 7.13 1.35
N CYS A 247 7.96 7.63 2.55
CA CYS A 247 7.02 7.81 3.65
C CYS A 247 7.18 9.18 4.34
N PHE A 248 6.07 9.64 4.93
CA PHE A 248 6.03 10.82 5.80
C PHE A 248 6.35 10.48 7.25
N ALA A 249 5.98 9.29 7.68
CA ALA A 249 6.08 8.82 9.05
C ALA A 249 6.46 7.34 9.10
N LEU A 250 7.33 6.96 10.03
CA LEU A 250 7.85 5.61 10.16
C LEU A 250 8.46 5.38 11.55
N GLY A 251 9.09 4.21 11.74
CA GLY A 251 9.79 3.86 12.95
C GLY A 251 11.09 4.66 13.19
N ASN A 252 11.61 4.53 14.40
CA ASN A 252 12.89 5.09 14.78
C ASN A 252 13.51 4.21 15.89
N PRO A 253 14.76 3.74 15.72
CA PRO A 253 15.40 2.87 16.70
C PRO A 253 15.66 3.53 18.05
N MET A 254 15.68 4.87 18.11
CA MET A 254 15.93 5.65 19.32
C MET A 254 14.66 5.95 20.15
N LEU A 255 13.47 5.63 19.61
CA LEU A 255 12.20 5.96 20.24
C LEU A 255 11.44 4.70 20.66
N PRO A 256 10.63 4.77 21.74
CA PRO A 256 9.75 3.67 22.11
C PRO A 256 8.65 3.47 21.06
N VAL A 257 8.19 2.23 20.93
CA VAL A 257 7.02 1.88 20.15
C VAL A 257 5.78 1.99 21.02
N TYR A 258 4.87 2.87 20.65
CA TYR A 258 3.56 3.00 21.29
C TYR A 258 2.50 2.23 20.49
N ARG A 259 1.64 1.55 21.21
CA ARG A 259 0.55 0.74 20.65
C ARG A 259 -0.39 1.59 19.81
N GLY A 260 -0.60 1.24 18.53
CA GLY A 260 -1.49 1.94 17.61
C GLY A 260 -0.93 3.23 16.98
N GLU A 261 0.34 3.55 17.21
CA GLU A 261 1.00 4.74 16.70
C GLU A 261 2.15 4.44 15.73
N ILE A 262 2.39 5.34 14.80
CA ILE A 262 3.66 5.44 14.07
C ILE A 262 4.59 6.28 14.94
N GLN A 263 5.83 5.83 15.16
CA GLN A 263 6.72 6.39 16.17
C GLN A 263 7.02 7.88 15.97
N CYS A 264 7.26 8.31 14.72
CA CYS A 264 7.62 9.70 14.46
C CYS A 264 7.46 10.10 12.98
N ARG A 265 7.62 11.39 12.73
CA ARG A 265 7.84 11.94 11.38
C ARG A 265 9.18 11.45 10.83
N GLY A 266 9.25 11.24 9.51
CA GLY A 266 10.52 10.98 8.83
C GLY A 266 11.50 12.15 9.01
N LEU A 267 12.77 11.84 9.21
CA LEU A 267 13.82 12.87 9.24
C LEU A 267 13.82 13.67 7.93
N GLY A 268 13.94 14.99 8.03
CA GLY A 268 13.84 15.88 6.87
C GLY A 268 12.43 16.08 6.30
N MET A 269 11.38 15.48 6.92
CA MET A 269 9.99 15.62 6.51
C MET A 269 9.27 16.58 7.47
N ALA A 270 8.96 17.79 6.99
CA ALA A 270 8.24 18.80 7.79
C ALA A 270 6.73 18.51 7.82
N VAL A 271 6.37 17.33 8.30
CA VAL A 271 4.98 16.87 8.40
C VAL A 271 4.26 17.59 9.53
N GLU A 272 3.07 18.08 9.25
CA GLU A 272 2.16 18.68 10.23
C GLU A 272 0.73 18.17 10.02
N SER A 273 -0.10 18.31 11.06
CA SER A 273 -1.54 18.13 11.00
C SER A 273 -2.19 19.51 10.93
N TYR A 274 -2.95 19.79 9.86
CA TYR A 274 -3.65 21.07 9.68
C TYR A 274 -5.14 20.92 9.95
N ASP A 275 -5.67 21.91 10.67
CA ASP A 275 -7.12 22.07 10.84
C ASP A 275 -7.79 22.59 9.56
N ILE A 276 -9.12 22.79 9.62
CA ILE A 276 -9.90 23.31 8.49
C ILE A 276 -9.50 24.74 8.07
N ASN A 277 -8.84 25.50 8.95
CA ASN A 277 -8.36 26.85 8.66
C ASN A 277 -6.91 26.85 8.15
N GLY A 278 -6.29 25.68 7.95
CA GLY A 278 -4.91 25.56 7.53
C GLY A 278 -3.89 25.89 8.62
N GLN A 279 -4.28 25.76 9.89
CA GLN A 279 -3.39 25.99 11.02
C GLN A 279 -2.91 24.67 11.62
N PHE A 280 -1.63 24.64 11.99
CA PHE A 280 -1.06 23.50 12.70
C PHE A 280 -1.83 23.23 14.00
N ASN A 281 -2.20 21.99 14.22
CA ASN A 281 -2.78 21.53 15.47
C ASN A 281 -2.02 20.32 16.05
N LEU A 282 -1.96 20.23 17.36
CA LEU A 282 -1.38 19.12 18.11
C LEU A 282 -2.48 18.45 18.94
N ASN A 283 -2.46 17.11 19.04
CA ASN A 283 -3.50 16.32 19.71
C ASN A 283 -4.92 16.47 19.13
N GLN A 284 -5.02 16.97 17.91
CA GLN A 284 -6.28 17.08 17.19
C GLN A 284 -6.12 16.50 15.79
N LYS A 285 -7.20 15.95 15.26
CA LYS A 285 -7.23 15.40 13.92
C LYS A 285 -7.18 16.53 12.88
N GLY A 286 -6.44 16.30 11.80
CA GLY A 286 -6.34 17.25 10.70
C GLY A 286 -5.76 16.60 9.43
N GLU A 287 -5.58 17.43 8.43
CA GLU A 287 -5.00 17.05 7.15
C GLU A 287 -3.49 16.87 7.28
N LEU A 288 -2.94 15.77 6.72
CA LEU A 288 -1.51 15.60 6.59
C LEU A 288 -0.96 16.57 5.54
N VAL A 289 -0.08 17.44 5.97
CA VAL A 289 0.67 18.34 5.09
C VAL A 289 2.17 18.17 5.29
N CYS A 290 2.95 18.49 4.26
CA CYS A 290 4.40 18.65 4.37
C CYS A 290 4.77 20.08 3.96
N LYS A 291 5.26 20.88 4.91
CA LYS A 291 5.45 22.34 4.74
C LYS A 291 6.65 22.72 3.91
N ILE A 292 7.65 21.86 3.86
CA ILE A 292 8.93 22.12 3.21
C ILE A 292 9.16 21.05 2.15
N ALA A 293 9.77 21.43 1.05
CA ALA A 293 10.19 20.51 0.02
C ALA A 293 11.08 19.39 0.59
N PHE A 294 10.90 18.18 0.10
CA PHE A 294 11.67 17.00 0.52
C PHE A 294 12.36 16.36 -0.70
N PRO A 295 13.44 15.61 -0.51
CA PRO A 295 14.28 15.13 -1.62
C PRO A 295 13.53 14.33 -2.69
N SER A 296 12.58 13.51 -2.30
CA SER A 296 11.82 12.63 -3.21
C SER A 296 10.50 13.22 -3.72
N MET A 297 10.32 14.55 -3.62
CA MET A 297 9.19 15.18 -4.34
C MET A 297 9.27 14.79 -5.82
N PRO A 298 8.12 14.44 -6.45
CA PRO A 298 8.10 14.19 -7.90
C PRO A 298 8.65 15.38 -8.66
N ILE A 299 9.34 15.10 -9.75
CA ILE A 299 9.87 16.17 -10.62
C ILE A 299 8.71 16.79 -11.39
N TYR A 300 7.83 15.96 -11.95
CA TYR A 300 6.62 16.33 -12.70
C TYR A 300 5.72 15.11 -12.86
N PHE A 301 4.54 15.31 -13.44
CA PHE A 301 3.73 14.21 -13.97
C PHE A 301 3.97 14.07 -15.47
N TRP A 302 4.09 12.86 -15.96
CA TRP A 302 4.21 12.57 -17.37
C TRP A 302 2.97 13.10 -18.12
N ASN A 303 3.16 13.78 -19.25
CA ASN A 303 2.12 14.49 -20.02
C ASN A 303 1.39 15.59 -19.21
N ASP A 304 2.13 16.35 -18.42
CA ASP A 304 1.66 17.52 -17.67
C ASP A 304 2.63 18.70 -17.90
N GLU A 305 2.69 19.18 -19.15
CA GLU A 305 3.69 20.15 -19.63
C GLU A 305 3.70 21.46 -18.83
N ASN A 306 2.53 21.92 -18.38
CA ASN A 306 2.38 23.14 -17.60
C ASN A 306 2.47 22.90 -16.08
N GLY A 307 2.48 21.64 -15.61
CA GLY A 307 2.44 21.29 -14.20
C GLY A 307 1.07 21.49 -13.53
N ASP A 308 0.01 21.67 -14.29
CA ASP A 308 -1.33 21.98 -13.78
C ASP A 308 -1.89 20.80 -12.96
N LYS A 309 -1.74 19.57 -13.43
CA LYS A 309 -2.20 18.37 -12.72
C LYS A 309 -1.40 18.13 -11.45
N TYR A 310 -0.09 18.37 -11.52
CA TYR A 310 0.80 18.28 -10.37
C TYR A 310 0.42 19.28 -9.29
N HIS A 311 0.24 20.55 -9.66
CA HIS A 311 -0.21 21.60 -8.76
C HIS A 311 -1.58 21.31 -8.17
N GLN A 312 -2.55 20.90 -9.00
CA GLN A 312 -3.89 20.50 -8.57
C GLN A 312 -3.85 19.37 -7.54
N ALA A 313 -2.96 18.39 -7.74
CA ALA A 313 -2.89 17.20 -6.88
C ALA A 313 -2.39 17.50 -5.47
N TYR A 314 -1.45 18.45 -5.32
CA TYR A 314 -0.73 18.62 -4.06
C TYR A 314 -0.76 20.02 -3.46
N PHE A 315 -1.03 21.06 -4.25
CA PHE A 315 -0.88 22.46 -3.83
C PHE A 315 -2.14 23.31 -3.99
N SER A 316 -3.23 22.74 -4.49
CA SER A 316 -4.49 23.48 -4.68
C SER A 316 -5.21 23.80 -3.39
N THR A 317 -5.05 22.97 -2.35
CA THR A 317 -5.72 23.14 -1.05
C THR A 317 -4.99 24.18 -0.19
N TYR A 318 -3.69 24.06 -0.09
CA TYR A 318 -2.83 24.96 0.68
C TYR A 318 -1.71 25.49 -0.22
N PRO A 319 -1.70 26.78 -0.58
CA PRO A 319 -0.69 27.33 -1.48
C PRO A 319 0.75 27.08 -1.01
N ASN A 320 1.57 26.49 -1.87
CA ASN A 320 2.97 26.13 -1.62
C ASN A 320 3.21 25.12 -0.48
N ILE A 321 2.18 24.44 -0.01
CA ILE A 321 2.27 23.41 1.02
C ILE A 321 1.73 22.11 0.44
N TRP A 322 2.52 21.04 0.51
CA TRP A 322 2.10 19.73 0.05
C TRP A 322 0.95 19.19 0.90
N HIS A 323 -0.20 19.02 0.30
CA HIS A 323 -1.38 18.36 0.88
C HIS A 323 -1.47 16.93 0.36
N HIS A 324 -1.37 15.94 1.26
CA HIS A 324 -1.33 14.54 0.84
C HIS A 324 -2.70 13.89 0.71
N GLY A 325 -3.66 14.39 1.46
CA GLY A 325 -5.02 13.85 1.51
C GLY A 325 -5.14 12.62 2.43
N ASP A 326 -4.33 12.56 3.48
CA ASP A 326 -4.49 11.66 4.62
C ASP A 326 -4.95 12.45 5.84
N TYR A 327 -5.81 11.83 6.67
CA TYR A 327 -6.32 12.43 7.90
C TYR A 327 -5.58 11.83 9.09
N ILE A 328 -4.90 12.68 9.86
CA ILE A 328 -3.96 12.26 10.89
C ILE A 328 -4.16 12.99 12.21
N LEU A 329 -3.55 12.49 13.27
CA LEU A 329 -3.31 13.19 14.53
C LEU A 329 -1.83 13.05 14.88
N ILE A 330 -1.20 14.15 15.27
CA ILE A 330 0.14 14.16 15.87
C ILE A 330 -0.02 14.45 17.35
N ASN A 331 0.48 13.58 18.22
CA ASN A 331 0.36 13.75 19.67
C ASN A 331 1.56 14.48 20.31
N ASN A 332 1.51 14.70 21.62
CA ASN A 332 2.51 15.49 22.36
C ASN A 332 3.92 14.93 22.33
N HIS A 333 4.10 13.62 22.17
CA HIS A 333 5.43 12.98 22.09
C HIS A 333 5.87 12.74 20.64
N GLY A 334 5.11 13.25 19.64
CA GLY A 334 5.45 13.19 18.22
C GLY A 334 4.98 11.94 17.51
N GLY A 335 4.26 11.04 18.20
CA GLY A 335 3.62 9.86 17.61
C GLY A 335 2.49 10.27 16.66
N ILE A 336 2.27 9.47 15.62
CA ILE A 336 1.28 9.78 14.57
C ILE A 336 0.26 8.67 14.46
N ILE A 337 -1.02 9.05 14.44
CA ILE A 337 -2.14 8.15 14.23
C ILE A 337 -2.77 8.49 12.87
N ILE A 338 -2.90 7.48 12.01
CA ILE A 338 -3.55 7.62 10.71
C ILE A 338 -5.01 7.19 10.83
N TYR A 339 -5.91 8.05 10.38
CA TYR A 339 -7.36 7.83 10.38
C TYR A 339 -7.92 7.43 9.01
N GLY A 340 -7.09 7.41 7.98
CA GLY A 340 -7.42 7.05 6.61
C GLY A 340 -7.26 8.21 5.63
N ARG A 341 -7.83 8.04 4.43
CA ARG A 341 -7.82 9.08 3.39
C ARG A 341 -8.81 10.18 3.72
N SER A 342 -8.42 11.44 3.49
CA SER A 342 -9.30 12.60 3.69
C SER A 342 -10.51 12.58 2.76
N ASP A 343 -10.31 12.13 1.51
CA ASP A 343 -11.36 11.99 0.51
C ASP A 343 -12.31 10.81 0.77
N ALA A 344 -11.91 9.84 1.59
CA ALA A 344 -12.75 8.76 2.12
C ALA A 344 -13.33 9.07 3.51
N THR A 345 -13.00 10.22 4.09
CA THR A 345 -13.53 10.63 5.39
C THR A 345 -15.05 10.78 5.32
N LEU A 346 -15.73 10.21 6.30
CA LEU A 346 -17.18 10.31 6.48
C LEU A 346 -17.50 11.65 7.15
N ASN A 347 -18.64 12.27 6.80
CA ASN A 347 -18.98 13.60 7.32
C ASN A 347 -20.44 13.73 7.79
N PRO A 348 -20.99 12.78 8.56
CA PRO A 348 -22.38 12.84 9.01
C PRO A 348 -22.61 14.02 9.95
N GLY A 349 -23.57 14.88 9.61
CA GLY A 349 -23.90 16.08 10.39
C GLY A 349 -22.72 17.04 10.54
N GLY A 350 -21.84 17.13 9.53
CA GLY A 350 -20.67 18.02 9.50
C GLY A 350 -19.50 17.58 10.39
N VAL A 351 -19.51 16.36 10.93
CA VAL A 351 -18.41 15.83 11.77
C VAL A 351 -17.55 14.88 10.97
N ARG A 352 -16.28 15.25 10.76
CA ARG A 352 -15.31 14.40 10.05
C ARG A 352 -14.92 13.16 10.87
N ILE A 353 -15.14 11.98 10.30
CA ILE A 353 -14.87 10.66 10.90
C ILE A 353 -13.98 9.87 9.95
N GLY A 354 -12.83 9.45 10.44
CA GLY A 354 -11.94 8.59 9.67
C GLY A 354 -12.48 7.16 9.58
N THR A 355 -12.43 6.56 8.38
CA THR A 355 -12.90 5.18 8.17
C THR A 355 -12.22 4.18 9.10
N ALA A 356 -10.92 4.39 9.39
CA ALA A 356 -10.15 3.55 10.30
C ALA A 356 -10.71 3.52 11.74
N GLU A 357 -11.43 4.54 12.18
CA GLU A 357 -12.04 4.55 13.52
C GLU A 357 -13.13 3.48 13.65
N ILE A 358 -13.88 3.28 12.57
CA ILE A 358 -14.93 2.25 12.52
C ILE A 358 -14.31 0.87 12.29
N TYR A 359 -13.31 0.75 11.39
CA TYR A 359 -12.62 -0.51 11.15
C TYR A 359 -12.00 -1.10 12.42
N ARG A 360 -11.34 -0.28 13.25
CA ARG A 360 -10.75 -0.72 14.53
C ARG A 360 -11.75 -1.41 15.46
N VAL A 361 -13.00 -1.04 15.40
CA VAL A 361 -14.06 -1.66 16.21
C VAL A 361 -14.60 -2.90 15.52
N VAL A 362 -14.87 -2.82 14.21
CA VAL A 362 -15.55 -3.87 13.45
C VAL A 362 -14.66 -5.09 13.23
N ASP A 363 -13.36 -4.87 13.01
CA ASP A 363 -12.39 -5.93 12.77
C ASP A 363 -12.15 -6.82 14.02
N ASN A 364 -12.64 -6.44 15.21
CA ASN A 364 -12.60 -7.24 16.42
C ASN A 364 -13.76 -8.23 16.58
N PHE A 365 -14.74 -8.19 15.68
CA PHE A 365 -15.84 -9.14 15.71
C PHE A 365 -15.48 -10.45 15.00
N SER A 366 -15.48 -11.57 15.72
CA SER A 366 -15.16 -12.90 15.16
C SER A 366 -16.10 -13.36 14.06
N GLU A 367 -17.28 -12.77 13.97
CA GLU A 367 -18.29 -13.03 12.96
C GLU A 367 -18.01 -12.29 11.64
N VAL A 368 -17.15 -11.26 11.68
CA VAL A 368 -16.81 -10.42 10.54
C VAL A 368 -15.43 -10.79 10.03
N SER A 369 -15.33 -11.26 8.79
CA SER A 369 -14.03 -11.55 8.16
C SER A 369 -13.41 -10.35 7.48
N ASP A 370 -14.23 -9.37 7.06
CA ASP A 370 -13.78 -8.13 6.43
C ASP A 370 -14.89 -7.08 6.45
N SER A 371 -14.54 -5.81 6.29
CA SER A 371 -15.51 -4.71 6.33
C SER A 371 -15.14 -3.60 5.39
N LEU A 372 -16.13 -2.81 4.96
CA LEU A 372 -15.92 -1.58 4.19
C LEU A 372 -16.95 -0.54 4.62
N VAL A 373 -16.48 0.65 5.00
CA VAL A 373 -17.36 1.75 5.41
C VAL A 373 -17.25 2.91 4.44
N VAL A 374 -18.40 3.45 4.07
CA VAL A 374 -18.49 4.61 3.17
C VAL A 374 -19.61 5.54 3.63
N SER A 375 -19.58 6.79 3.18
CA SER A 375 -20.73 7.66 3.26
C SER A 375 -21.61 7.54 2.02
N GLN A 376 -22.91 7.65 2.23
CA GLN A 376 -23.90 7.80 1.17
C GLN A 376 -24.57 9.18 1.33
N ASP A 377 -24.71 9.92 0.24
CA ASP A 377 -25.46 11.17 0.21
C ASP A 377 -26.93 10.87 0.54
N TRP A 378 -27.48 11.59 1.54
CA TRP A 378 -28.84 11.35 2.04
C TRP A 378 -29.54 12.65 2.42
N GLY A 379 -30.39 13.11 1.53
CA GLY A 379 -30.99 14.44 1.65
C GLY A 379 -29.94 15.55 1.50
N GLU A 380 -29.87 16.44 2.47
CA GLU A 380 -28.87 17.52 2.53
C GLU A 380 -27.60 17.14 3.34
N ASP A 381 -27.47 15.89 3.76
CA ASP A 381 -26.38 15.38 4.61
C ASP A 381 -25.84 14.06 4.06
N GLU A 382 -24.92 13.44 4.77
CA GLU A 382 -24.39 12.09 4.50
C GLU A 382 -24.81 11.10 5.60
N ARG A 383 -25.05 9.84 5.22
CA ARG A 383 -25.20 8.76 6.19
C ARG A 383 -24.10 7.70 6.05
N ILE A 384 -23.69 7.12 7.16
CA ILE A 384 -22.67 6.07 7.19
C ILE A 384 -23.31 4.74 6.82
N ILE A 385 -22.72 4.05 5.84
CA ILE A 385 -23.03 2.71 5.44
C ILE A 385 -21.84 1.81 5.74
N LEU A 386 -22.07 0.77 6.50
CA LEU A 386 -21.06 -0.26 6.79
C LEU A 386 -21.45 -1.56 6.06
N PHE A 387 -20.60 -1.99 5.17
CA PHE A 387 -20.67 -3.32 4.56
C PHE A 387 -19.77 -4.27 5.34
N ILE A 388 -20.28 -5.47 5.65
CA ILE A 388 -19.54 -6.51 6.33
C ILE A 388 -19.54 -7.80 5.49
N LYS A 389 -18.37 -8.41 5.37
CA LYS A 389 -18.21 -9.76 4.87
C LYS A 389 -18.13 -10.69 6.07
N LEU A 390 -19.03 -11.63 6.15
CA LEU A 390 -19.10 -12.53 7.29
C LEU A 390 -18.00 -13.60 7.23
N ALA A 391 -17.59 -14.08 8.38
CA ALA A 391 -16.74 -15.25 8.50
C ALA A 391 -17.52 -16.51 8.05
N LYS A 392 -16.77 -17.56 7.66
CA LYS A 392 -17.37 -18.79 7.16
C LYS A 392 -18.40 -19.35 8.15
N ASP A 393 -19.54 -19.80 7.63
CA ASP A 393 -20.64 -20.39 8.38
C ASP A 393 -21.29 -19.44 9.42
N ARG A 394 -21.15 -18.12 9.22
CA ARG A 394 -21.84 -17.08 9.99
C ARG A 394 -22.96 -16.47 9.15
N ILE A 395 -23.96 -15.95 9.82
CA ILE A 395 -25.12 -15.26 9.22
C ILE A 395 -25.29 -13.89 9.87
N ILE A 396 -25.74 -12.93 9.09
CA ILE A 396 -26.11 -11.63 9.65
C ILE A 396 -27.37 -11.79 10.51
N SER A 397 -27.37 -11.22 11.70
CA SER A 397 -28.51 -11.20 12.61
C SER A 397 -28.72 -9.81 13.18
N ASP A 398 -29.95 -9.52 13.60
CA ASP A 398 -30.26 -8.27 14.30
C ASP A 398 -29.44 -8.12 15.60
N GLU A 399 -29.12 -9.21 16.25
CA GLU A 399 -28.26 -9.23 17.45
C GLU A 399 -26.84 -8.77 17.10
N LEU A 400 -26.23 -9.32 16.05
CA LEU A 400 -24.91 -8.91 15.58
C LEU A 400 -24.90 -7.41 15.18
N ILE A 401 -25.89 -6.98 14.41
CA ILE A 401 -26.04 -5.58 13.98
C ILE A 401 -26.12 -4.65 15.20
N ASN A 402 -26.97 -4.98 16.17
CA ASN A 402 -27.15 -4.17 17.36
C ASN A 402 -25.90 -4.15 18.24
N ASN A 403 -25.19 -5.28 18.34
CA ASN A 403 -23.93 -5.37 19.06
C ASN A 403 -22.84 -4.48 18.42
N ILE A 404 -22.65 -4.58 17.11
CA ILE A 404 -21.73 -3.72 16.35
C ILE A 404 -22.05 -2.24 16.60
N LYS A 405 -23.31 -1.84 16.43
CA LYS A 405 -23.76 -0.45 16.68
C LYS A 405 -23.49 0.01 18.12
N SER A 406 -23.79 -0.85 19.09
CA SER A 406 -23.58 -0.58 20.51
C SER A 406 -22.10 -0.35 20.84
N ILE A 407 -21.21 -1.23 20.33
CA ILE A 407 -19.77 -1.13 20.59
C ILE A 407 -19.16 0.07 19.88
N ILE A 408 -19.55 0.36 18.62
CA ILE A 408 -19.12 1.57 17.92
C ILE A 408 -19.54 2.82 18.71
N LYS A 409 -20.81 2.86 19.18
CA LYS A 409 -21.28 3.98 20.00
C LYS A 409 -20.47 4.19 21.26
N LYS A 410 -20.10 3.10 21.94
CA LYS A 410 -19.34 3.10 23.20
C LYS A 410 -17.87 3.43 23.00
N SER A 411 -17.24 2.85 21.98
CA SER A 411 -15.79 2.98 21.75
C SER A 411 -15.40 4.24 21.00
N CYS A 412 -16.31 4.79 20.17
CA CYS A 412 -16.09 6.00 19.39
C CYS A 412 -17.04 7.11 19.83
N SER A 413 -18.21 7.22 19.18
CA SER A 413 -19.27 8.14 19.58
C SER A 413 -20.60 7.77 18.88
N PRO A 414 -21.75 8.36 19.29
CA PRO A 414 -23.02 8.17 18.60
C PRO A 414 -22.98 8.54 17.10
N ARG A 415 -22.12 9.45 16.69
CA ARG A 415 -22.00 9.90 15.30
C ARG A 415 -21.28 8.89 14.38
N HIS A 416 -20.49 7.98 14.96
CA HIS A 416 -19.83 6.90 14.24
C HIS A 416 -20.74 5.73 13.91
N VAL A 417 -21.95 5.69 14.52
CA VAL A 417 -22.85 4.54 14.36
C VAL A 417 -23.40 4.50 12.94
N PRO A 418 -23.18 3.40 12.17
CA PRO A 418 -23.71 3.30 10.83
C PRO A 418 -25.24 3.34 10.81
N ALA A 419 -25.79 4.12 9.87
CA ALA A 419 -27.23 4.11 9.60
C ALA A 419 -27.70 2.74 9.10
N LYS A 420 -26.89 2.11 8.24
CA LYS A 420 -27.10 0.76 7.72
C LYS A 420 -25.85 -0.09 7.93
N ILE A 421 -26.05 -1.36 8.28
CA ILE A 421 -25.05 -2.41 8.25
C ILE A 421 -25.58 -3.49 7.33
N LEU A 422 -24.84 -3.79 6.26
CA LEU A 422 -25.27 -4.68 5.19
C LEU A 422 -24.22 -5.77 4.97
N GLU A 423 -24.70 -6.99 4.77
CA GLU A 423 -23.84 -8.10 4.35
C GLU A 423 -23.44 -7.95 2.89
N ILE A 424 -22.20 -8.32 2.57
CA ILE A 424 -21.66 -8.31 1.22
C ILE A 424 -20.75 -9.52 1.02
N ASP A 425 -20.80 -10.13 -0.15
CA ASP A 425 -20.03 -11.34 -0.44
C ASP A 425 -18.52 -11.08 -0.60
N ASP A 426 -18.13 -9.88 -1.06
CA ASP A 426 -16.73 -9.55 -1.23
C ASP A 426 -16.46 -8.05 -1.11
N ILE A 427 -15.26 -7.72 -0.58
CA ILE A 427 -14.78 -6.35 -0.42
C ILE A 427 -13.78 -6.04 -1.55
N PRO A 428 -13.91 -4.90 -2.26
CA PRO A 428 -12.99 -4.52 -3.32
C PRO A 428 -11.65 -4.03 -2.76
N TYR A 429 -10.56 -4.55 -3.35
CA TYR A 429 -9.20 -4.17 -3.03
C TYR A 429 -8.41 -3.76 -4.26
N THR A 430 -7.49 -2.83 -4.09
CA THR A 430 -6.44 -2.60 -5.09
C THR A 430 -5.49 -3.79 -5.14
N ILE A 431 -4.72 -3.92 -6.23
CA ILE A 431 -3.66 -4.94 -6.36
C ILE A 431 -2.65 -4.86 -5.21
N SER A 432 -2.44 -3.67 -4.64
CA SER A 432 -1.58 -3.45 -3.47
C SER A 432 -2.27 -3.73 -2.11
N GLY A 433 -3.50 -4.23 -2.10
CA GLY A 433 -4.23 -4.63 -0.89
C GLY A 433 -4.89 -3.50 -0.11
N LYS A 434 -5.13 -2.34 -0.73
CA LYS A 434 -5.88 -1.22 -0.11
C LYS A 434 -7.37 -1.35 -0.40
N LYS A 435 -8.23 -1.09 0.59
CA LYS A 435 -9.68 -0.98 0.42
C LYS A 435 -10.03 0.18 -0.53
N VAL A 436 -11.15 0.06 -1.25
CA VAL A 436 -11.49 1.01 -2.33
C VAL A 436 -12.78 1.75 -1.98
N GLU A 437 -12.79 2.44 -0.85
CA GLU A 437 -13.93 3.17 -0.30
C GLU A 437 -14.53 4.16 -1.30
N ILE A 438 -13.68 4.97 -1.95
CA ILE A 438 -14.12 6.02 -2.88
C ILE A 438 -14.88 5.44 -4.08
N ALA A 439 -14.43 4.31 -4.61
CA ALA A 439 -15.12 3.67 -5.74
C ALA A 439 -16.50 3.14 -5.30
N VAL A 440 -16.57 2.55 -4.10
CA VAL A 440 -17.85 2.07 -3.57
C VAL A 440 -18.79 3.24 -3.23
N LYS A 441 -18.28 4.32 -2.60
CA LYS A 441 -19.06 5.55 -2.37
C LYS A 441 -19.68 6.07 -3.67
N LYS A 442 -18.92 6.13 -4.75
CA LYS A 442 -19.41 6.55 -6.07
C LYS A 442 -20.50 5.63 -6.60
N ILE A 443 -20.32 4.31 -6.51
CA ILE A 443 -21.33 3.36 -7.00
C ILE A 443 -22.65 3.53 -6.26
N ILE A 444 -22.64 3.59 -4.94
CA ILE A 444 -23.87 3.66 -4.15
C ILE A 444 -24.59 5.02 -4.30
N ASN A 445 -23.85 6.07 -4.72
CA ASN A 445 -24.40 7.38 -5.07
C ASN A 445 -24.76 7.50 -6.57
N GLY A 446 -24.71 6.39 -7.34
CA GLY A 446 -25.14 6.38 -8.75
C GLY A 446 -24.11 6.92 -9.76
N GLU A 447 -22.88 7.17 -9.32
CA GLU A 447 -21.82 7.68 -10.18
C GLU A 447 -21.12 6.56 -10.98
N LYS A 448 -20.52 6.93 -12.13
CA LYS A 448 -19.73 6.00 -12.94
C LYS A 448 -18.30 5.87 -12.43
N ILE A 449 -17.76 4.65 -12.51
CA ILE A 449 -16.35 4.35 -12.21
C ILE A 449 -15.64 4.01 -13.53
N ASN A 450 -14.52 4.66 -13.75
CA ASN A 450 -13.76 4.55 -14.99
C ASN A 450 -12.52 3.65 -14.88
N ASN A 451 -12.05 3.28 -13.68
CA ASN A 451 -10.80 2.54 -13.50
C ASN A 451 -11.00 1.28 -12.67
N LYS A 452 -11.28 0.16 -13.34
CA LYS A 452 -11.41 -1.16 -12.70
C LYS A 452 -10.12 -1.99 -12.71
N ASP A 453 -9.16 -1.63 -13.56
CA ASP A 453 -7.96 -2.43 -13.82
C ASP A 453 -6.91 -2.34 -12.69
N ALA A 454 -7.06 -1.37 -11.78
CA ALA A 454 -6.22 -1.24 -10.60
C ALA A 454 -6.63 -2.16 -9.45
N LEU A 455 -7.73 -2.90 -9.62
CA LEU A 455 -8.30 -3.74 -8.57
C LEU A 455 -7.83 -5.20 -8.68
N ALA A 456 -7.62 -5.82 -7.54
CA ALA A 456 -7.33 -7.26 -7.44
C ALA A 456 -8.58 -8.10 -7.76
N ASN A 457 -9.76 -7.60 -7.42
CA ASN A 457 -11.06 -8.26 -7.57
C ASN A 457 -12.13 -7.29 -8.13
N PRO A 458 -11.99 -6.81 -9.38
CA PRO A 458 -12.86 -5.78 -9.94
C PRO A 458 -14.34 -6.18 -10.01
N GLN A 459 -14.65 -7.49 -10.08
CA GLN A 459 -16.01 -8.02 -10.07
C GLN A 459 -16.76 -7.74 -8.76
N SER A 460 -16.04 -7.56 -7.64
CA SER A 460 -16.67 -7.26 -6.34
C SER A 460 -17.41 -5.92 -6.35
N LEU A 461 -17.03 -4.98 -7.22
CA LEU A 461 -17.72 -3.70 -7.34
C LEU A 461 -19.18 -3.84 -7.84
N ASP A 462 -19.48 -4.89 -8.58
CA ASP A 462 -20.83 -5.07 -9.11
C ASP A 462 -21.82 -5.46 -8.00
N LEU A 463 -21.34 -6.00 -6.86
CA LEU A 463 -22.13 -6.30 -5.67
C LEU A 463 -22.74 -5.05 -5.01
N TYR A 464 -22.13 -3.89 -5.20
CA TYR A 464 -22.58 -2.63 -4.59
C TYR A 464 -23.56 -1.84 -5.44
N ARG A 465 -23.98 -2.39 -6.61
CA ARG A 465 -24.95 -1.75 -7.50
C ARG A 465 -26.36 -2.09 -7.12
N ASN A 466 -27.25 -1.09 -7.17
CA ASN A 466 -28.69 -1.25 -7.03
C ASN A 466 -29.12 -1.99 -5.73
N ILE A 467 -28.41 -1.75 -4.63
CA ILE A 467 -28.76 -2.29 -3.32
C ILE A 467 -30.08 -1.67 -2.87
N LYS A 468 -31.13 -2.50 -2.71
CA LYS A 468 -32.50 -2.03 -2.39
C LYS A 468 -32.57 -1.31 -1.06
N GLU A 469 -31.78 -1.72 -0.09
CA GLU A 469 -31.71 -1.16 1.27
C GLU A 469 -31.11 0.25 1.29
N LEU A 470 -30.50 0.69 0.20
CA LEU A 470 -29.88 2.00 0.04
C LEU A 470 -30.69 2.99 -0.81
N GLN A 471 -31.78 2.49 -1.40
CA GLN A 471 -32.72 3.32 -2.21
C GLN A 471 -33.68 4.11 -1.35
#